data_c7cfe0944d9a0550e724fc6292ac62a7
#
_entry.id   c7cfe0944d9a0550e724fc6292ac62a7
#
_cell.length_a   1.000
_cell.length_b   1.000
_cell.length_c   1.000
_cell.angle_alpha   90.00
_cell.angle_beta   90.00
_cell.angle_gamma   90.00
#
_symmetry.space_group_name_H-M   'P 1'
#
loop_
_entity.id
_entity.type
_entity.pdbx_description
1 polymer ?
#
loop_
_entity_poly.entity_id
_entity_poly.type
_entity_poly.pdbx_seq_one_letter_code
_entity_poly.pdbx_strand_id
1 'polypeptide(L)'
;MSGDSPRVFPVDEFVREELYPGYKQAFGSQPYVAGPVRPFSHPDNARYWLRDSLHFSEGMVPASIATLDDAQTWGAQLGAEIVGVPPTLGSVNRLAGTHVYIGTIDVDTQWQVQARAARFGQYVSPILADFESYWAMRAGELQSAYDHFDNLDMSGMSLAEVWTVLKDAYAFHRRAWFIHFEVMYVLTANYLAFYALAEEIGLSGSQVSSFLSGQETFYSRTDEELWRLAGLAKSLGVESALLSGSTTDMRGRIAALPQGSAWLASFDQFLSVYGQRVEETCRIDIPSWTEDPSPALYSIGAFLSKPAGFDFHAARAAAIAERDAQVEAARRSVNGADLVRFNEALASNLAANFAWWNEEHNYLIDRRAAIPVRRATLELGARLAASGEVADPTDMFYLFKPELFGVMAGAGSSSWAELRAMIPDRRAYFEYWRERGPSLPPMLGTIPEVVPDPIMIEVFGLSGRFLETMRGDTPAGASAAAGDGLAASVTEIRGFPAAKGVVEGVARVITTVGDLHLVEPGEILVCGGTTTEWTPAFGIITACVCDTGGSLTHAAIVSREYGIPCVVGTAIATQVVKTGDRVRVDGRAGTVQVLA
;
A
#
# COMPACT_ATOMS: atom_id res chain seq x y z
N MET A 1 -14.73 35.48 15.86
CA MET A 1 -14.77 34.27 15.04
C MET A 1 -14.77 34.72 13.59
N SER A 2 -13.61 34.82 12.97
CA SER A 2 -13.48 35.04 11.53
C SER A 2 -13.87 33.70 10.88
N GLY A 3 -15.02 33.69 10.20
CA GLY A 3 -15.47 32.56 9.45
C GLY A 3 -14.62 32.42 8.19
N ASP A 4 -13.45 31.81 8.31
CA ASP A 4 -12.71 31.38 7.14
C ASP A 4 -13.51 30.25 6.50
N SER A 5 -13.94 30.46 5.26
CA SER A 5 -14.57 29.41 4.47
C SER A 5 -13.62 28.23 4.35
N PRO A 6 -14.11 26.99 4.45
CA PRO A 6 -13.25 25.82 4.33
C PRO A 6 -12.47 25.87 3.03
N ARG A 7 -11.18 25.49 3.08
CA ARG A 7 -10.36 25.46 1.88
C ARG A 7 -10.82 24.32 0.96
N VAL A 8 -10.99 24.65 -0.31
CA VAL A 8 -11.43 23.72 -1.35
C VAL A 8 -10.33 23.61 -2.42
N PHE A 9 -9.96 22.38 -2.76
CA PHE A 9 -9.19 22.04 -3.95
C PHE A 9 -10.16 21.50 -5.00
N PRO A 10 -10.56 22.31 -6.01
CA PRO A 10 -11.65 21.94 -6.88
C PRO A 10 -11.40 20.63 -7.62
N VAL A 11 -12.44 19.78 -7.68
CA VAL A 11 -12.41 18.56 -8.50
C VAL A 11 -12.71 18.85 -9.98
N ASP A 12 -13.07 20.09 -10.33
CA ASP A 12 -13.63 20.47 -11.64
C ASP A 12 -12.72 20.09 -12.82
N GLU A 13 -11.39 20.16 -12.63
CA GLU A 13 -10.41 19.75 -13.64
C GLU A 13 -10.43 18.24 -13.91
N PHE A 14 -10.94 17.44 -12.98
CA PHE A 14 -11.01 15.99 -13.03
C PHE A 14 -12.42 15.45 -13.26
N VAL A 15 -13.41 16.35 -13.34
CA VAL A 15 -14.77 15.96 -13.72
C VAL A 15 -14.78 15.51 -15.17
N ARG A 16 -15.03 14.23 -15.39
CA ARG A 16 -15.06 13.59 -16.71
C ARG A 16 -16.34 12.77 -16.84
N GLU A 17 -16.88 12.74 -18.03
CA GLU A 17 -17.96 11.79 -18.36
C GLU A 17 -17.41 10.38 -18.56
N GLU A 18 -16.14 10.27 -18.94
CA GLU A 18 -15.44 9.01 -19.16
C GLU A 18 -14.11 8.96 -18.38
N LEU A 19 -13.80 7.84 -17.73
CA LEU A 19 -12.50 7.55 -17.12
C LEU A 19 -11.46 7.18 -18.18
N TYR A 20 -11.88 6.42 -19.17
CA TYR A 20 -11.13 5.94 -20.32
C TYR A 20 -12.00 6.03 -21.57
N PRO A 21 -11.42 6.02 -22.77
CA PRO A 21 -12.20 5.88 -23.99
C PRO A 21 -13.15 4.67 -23.93
N GLY A 22 -14.44 4.90 -24.14
CA GLY A 22 -15.49 3.88 -24.09
C GLY A 22 -15.99 3.48 -22.69
N TYR A 23 -15.54 4.15 -21.60
CA TYR A 23 -16.04 3.87 -20.25
C TYR A 23 -17.57 3.96 -20.15
N LYS A 24 -18.16 5.01 -20.70
CA LYS A 24 -19.60 5.23 -20.69
C LYS A 24 -20.37 4.14 -21.47
N GLN A 25 -19.77 3.60 -22.52
CA GLN A 25 -20.33 2.47 -23.27
C GLN A 25 -20.29 1.18 -22.43
N ALA A 26 -19.18 0.95 -21.69
CA ALA A 26 -19.01 -0.23 -20.86
C ALA A 26 -19.95 -0.27 -19.65
N PHE A 27 -20.13 0.87 -18.99
CA PHE A 27 -20.87 0.97 -17.73
C PHE A 27 -22.25 1.64 -17.86
N GLY A 28 -22.61 2.12 -19.05
CA GLY A 28 -23.85 2.86 -19.32
C GLY A 28 -23.85 4.26 -18.72
N SER A 29 -24.98 4.97 -18.89
CA SER A 29 -25.17 6.31 -18.36
C SER A 29 -25.53 6.36 -16.87
N GLN A 30 -25.64 5.20 -16.22
CA GLN A 30 -26.04 5.14 -14.82
C GLN A 30 -24.82 5.18 -13.89
N PRO A 31 -24.67 6.22 -13.05
CA PRO A 31 -23.55 6.35 -12.14
C PRO A 31 -23.48 5.29 -11.03
N TYR A 32 -24.48 4.44 -10.91
CA TYR A 32 -24.61 3.43 -9.85
C TYR A 32 -24.25 2.00 -10.28
N VAL A 33 -24.01 1.77 -11.58
CA VAL A 33 -23.78 0.41 -12.08
C VAL A 33 -22.36 -0.07 -11.83
N ALA A 34 -21.43 0.85 -11.59
CA ALA A 34 -20.00 0.57 -11.53
C ALA A 34 -19.44 0.48 -10.12
N GLY A 35 -20.26 0.28 -9.08
CA GLY A 35 -19.77 0.26 -7.71
C GLY A 35 -19.17 1.62 -7.26
N PRO A 36 -18.30 1.62 -6.24
CA PRO A 36 -17.76 2.86 -5.66
C PRO A 36 -16.71 3.55 -6.53
N VAL A 37 -16.07 2.85 -7.48
CA VAL A 37 -15.00 3.43 -8.33
C VAL A 37 -15.62 4.09 -9.56
N ARG A 38 -15.51 5.41 -9.65
CA ARG A 38 -16.08 6.22 -10.76
C ARG A 38 -15.28 7.51 -11.00
N PRO A 39 -15.53 8.25 -12.09
CA PRO A 39 -14.96 9.58 -12.30
C PRO A 39 -15.49 10.57 -11.26
N PHE A 40 -14.72 11.66 -11.06
CA PHE A 40 -15.17 12.79 -10.27
C PHE A 40 -16.42 13.45 -10.89
N SER A 41 -17.24 14.00 -10.03
CA SER A 41 -18.41 14.82 -10.35
C SER A 41 -18.43 16.08 -9.49
N HIS A 42 -19.14 17.15 -9.91
CA HIS A 42 -19.18 18.40 -9.14
C HIS A 42 -19.62 18.25 -7.68
N PRO A 43 -20.60 17.37 -7.31
CA PRO A 43 -20.92 17.12 -5.90
C PRO A 43 -19.76 16.60 -5.06
N ASP A 44 -18.74 16.00 -5.67
CA ASP A 44 -17.57 15.49 -4.94
C ASP A 44 -16.71 16.63 -4.34
N ASN A 45 -16.90 17.90 -4.75
CA ASN A 45 -16.32 19.07 -4.09
C ASN A 45 -16.71 19.21 -2.61
N ALA A 46 -17.85 18.65 -2.20
CA ALA A 46 -18.33 18.73 -0.80
C ALA A 46 -17.59 17.79 0.17
N ARG A 47 -16.74 16.89 -0.35
CA ARG A 47 -15.96 15.93 0.45
C ARG A 47 -14.48 16.14 0.21
N TYR A 48 -13.63 15.61 1.10
CA TYR A 48 -12.21 15.46 0.81
C TYR A 48 -11.94 14.16 0.05
N TRP A 49 -10.87 14.18 -0.72
CA TRP A 49 -10.35 13.05 -1.46
C TRP A 49 -8.83 13.05 -1.32
N LEU A 50 -8.28 12.03 -0.70
CA LEU A 50 -6.84 11.84 -0.57
C LEU A 50 -6.34 11.03 -1.77
N ARG A 51 -5.29 11.48 -2.44
CA ARG A 51 -4.62 10.68 -3.44
C ARG A 51 -3.98 9.46 -2.78
N ASP A 52 -4.38 8.27 -3.20
CA ASP A 52 -3.81 7.02 -2.70
C ASP A 52 -2.56 6.65 -3.50
N SER A 53 -1.48 7.36 -3.27
CA SER A 53 -0.17 7.02 -3.83
C SER A 53 0.55 5.91 -3.05
N LEU A 54 -0.01 5.49 -1.91
CA LEU A 54 0.54 4.41 -1.09
C LEU A 54 0.30 3.04 -1.76
N HIS A 55 -0.91 2.82 -2.29
CA HIS A 55 -1.31 1.54 -2.88
C HIS A 55 -1.31 1.56 -4.41
N PHE A 56 -1.45 2.75 -5.04
CA PHE A 56 -1.66 2.92 -6.48
C PHE A 56 -0.79 4.07 -7.02
N SER A 57 0.52 3.87 -7.03
CA SER A 57 1.47 4.93 -7.39
C SER A 57 1.39 5.32 -8.87
N GLU A 58 1.16 4.36 -9.77
CA GLU A 58 1.16 4.56 -11.23
C GLU A 58 -0.23 4.68 -11.86
N GLY A 59 -1.29 4.48 -11.10
CA GLY A 59 -2.68 4.50 -11.59
C GLY A 59 -3.20 3.13 -12.01
N MET A 60 -4.46 3.06 -12.45
CA MET A 60 -5.20 1.81 -12.71
C MET A 60 -5.45 1.61 -14.20
N VAL A 61 -5.13 0.44 -14.73
CA VAL A 61 -5.58 0.00 -16.06
C VAL A 61 -7.08 -0.39 -16.03
N PRO A 62 -7.80 -0.39 -17.16
CA PRO A 62 -9.24 -0.69 -17.20
C PRO A 62 -9.66 -1.98 -16.47
N ALA A 63 -8.96 -3.08 -16.69
CA ALA A 63 -9.30 -4.36 -16.05
C ALA A 63 -9.07 -4.34 -14.52
N SER A 64 -8.07 -3.61 -14.03
CA SER A 64 -7.78 -3.47 -12.61
C SER A 64 -8.77 -2.57 -11.85
N ILE A 65 -9.58 -1.77 -12.55
CA ILE A 65 -10.68 -1.04 -11.91
C ILE A 65 -11.70 -2.01 -11.28
N ALA A 66 -11.91 -3.18 -11.87
CA ALA A 66 -12.82 -4.18 -11.31
C ALA A 66 -12.30 -4.83 -10.03
N THR A 67 -11.00 -5.06 -9.92
CA THR A 67 -10.37 -5.59 -8.69
C THR A 67 -10.35 -4.54 -7.59
N LEU A 68 -10.10 -3.27 -7.92
CA LEU A 68 -10.25 -2.17 -6.99
C LEU A 68 -11.70 -2.01 -6.50
N ASP A 69 -12.67 -2.13 -7.39
CA ASP A 69 -14.10 -2.08 -7.05
C ASP A 69 -14.51 -3.23 -6.11
N ASP A 70 -14.01 -4.44 -6.36
CA ASP A 70 -14.22 -5.58 -5.47
C ASP A 70 -13.62 -5.31 -4.08
N ALA A 71 -12.43 -4.73 -3.97
CA ALA A 71 -11.80 -4.36 -2.70
C ALA A 71 -12.62 -3.32 -1.92
N GLN A 72 -13.15 -2.31 -2.59
CA GLN A 72 -13.94 -1.26 -1.93
C GLN A 72 -15.36 -1.71 -1.58
N THR A 73 -16.06 -2.36 -2.51
CA THR A 73 -17.46 -2.76 -2.30
C THR A 73 -17.57 -3.94 -1.33
N TRP A 74 -16.82 -5.01 -1.56
CA TRP A 74 -16.93 -6.25 -0.79
C TRP A 74 -15.98 -6.27 0.40
N GLY A 75 -14.88 -5.52 0.32
CA GLY A 75 -13.96 -5.33 1.43
C GLY A 75 -14.41 -4.19 2.33
N ALA A 76 -14.06 -2.97 1.99
CA ALA A 76 -14.22 -1.82 2.88
C ALA A 76 -15.69 -1.57 3.30
N GLN A 77 -16.62 -1.51 2.34
CA GLN A 77 -18.01 -1.14 2.65
C GLN A 77 -18.79 -2.27 3.31
N LEU A 78 -18.80 -3.46 2.71
CA LEU A 78 -19.49 -4.62 3.30
C LEU A 78 -18.83 -5.06 4.60
N GLY A 79 -17.48 -5.02 4.68
CA GLY A 79 -16.74 -5.28 5.90
C GLY A 79 -17.12 -4.32 7.02
N ALA A 80 -17.11 -3.00 6.77
CA ALA A 80 -17.54 -2.00 7.74
C ALA A 80 -18.99 -2.20 8.21
N GLU A 81 -19.88 -2.62 7.31
CA GLU A 81 -21.29 -2.88 7.66
C GLU A 81 -21.45 -4.15 8.51
N ILE A 82 -20.81 -5.25 8.16
CA ILE A 82 -20.90 -6.53 8.89
C ILE A 82 -20.27 -6.40 10.26
N VAL A 83 -19.06 -5.85 10.34
CA VAL A 83 -18.36 -5.63 11.62
C VAL A 83 -19.08 -4.56 12.47
N GLY A 84 -19.75 -3.62 11.83
CA GLY A 84 -20.48 -2.54 12.50
C GLY A 84 -19.57 -1.39 12.93
N VAL A 85 -18.56 -1.05 12.14
CA VAL A 85 -17.60 0.03 12.45
C VAL A 85 -18.34 1.33 12.76
N PRO A 86 -18.13 1.94 13.94
CA PRO A 86 -19.00 3.03 14.40
C PRO A 86 -18.95 4.30 13.56
N PRO A 87 -17.77 4.85 13.22
CA PRO A 87 -17.70 6.16 12.57
C PRO A 87 -17.89 6.12 11.07
N THR A 88 -17.77 4.94 10.43
CA THR A 88 -17.70 4.87 8.97
C THR A 88 -18.49 3.70 8.38
N LEU A 89 -18.98 3.88 7.17
CA LEU A 89 -19.55 2.85 6.30
C LEU A 89 -18.51 2.31 5.29
N GLY A 90 -17.22 2.57 5.54
CA GLY A 90 -16.11 2.21 4.67
C GLY A 90 -15.62 3.38 3.82
N SER A 91 -14.90 3.04 2.77
CA SER A 91 -14.31 4.01 1.84
C SER A 91 -14.92 3.95 0.45
N VAL A 92 -14.64 4.97 -0.35
CA VAL A 92 -15.07 5.10 -1.74
C VAL A 92 -13.96 5.74 -2.55
N ASN A 93 -13.82 5.33 -3.81
CA ASN A 93 -12.77 5.83 -4.68
C ASN A 93 -13.31 6.66 -5.85
N ARG A 94 -12.50 7.66 -6.25
CA ARG A 94 -12.65 8.41 -7.49
C ARG A 94 -11.36 8.31 -8.27
N LEU A 95 -11.43 8.45 -9.57
CA LEU A 95 -10.26 8.50 -10.43
C LEU A 95 -10.09 9.90 -11.04
N ALA A 96 -8.92 10.48 -10.80
CA ALA A 96 -8.42 11.61 -11.57
C ALA A 96 -7.53 11.06 -12.70
N GLY A 97 -8.07 11.02 -13.91
CA GLY A 97 -7.44 10.23 -14.97
C GLY A 97 -7.43 8.76 -14.62
N THR A 98 -6.25 8.22 -14.34
CA THR A 98 -6.07 6.81 -13.93
C THR A 98 -5.72 6.66 -12.44
N HIS A 99 -5.48 7.77 -11.73
CA HIS A 99 -5.00 7.77 -10.36
C HIS A 99 -6.14 7.76 -9.35
N VAL A 100 -5.95 6.95 -8.32
CA VAL A 100 -6.97 6.70 -7.28
C VAL A 100 -6.95 7.79 -6.22
N TYR A 101 -8.13 8.30 -5.91
CA TYR A 101 -8.41 9.15 -4.76
C TYR A 101 -9.42 8.47 -3.86
N ILE A 102 -9.12 8.40 -2.58
CA ILE A 102 -9.96 7.75 -1.55
C ILE A 102 -10.63 8.80 -0.67
N GLY A 103 -11.91 8.56 -0.35
CA GLY A 103 -12.68 9.30 0.64
C GLY A 103 -13.43 8.35 1.55
N THR A 104 -13.85 8.82 2.72
CA THR A 104 -14.66 8.04 3.66
C THR A 104 -16.15 8.23 3.42
N ILE A 105 -16.92 7.23 3.81
CA ILE A 105 -18.38 7.30 3.91
C ILE A 105 -18.73 7.35 5.40
N ASP A 106 -18.92 8.55 5.92
CA ASP A 106 -19.17 8.75 7.33
C ASP A 106 -20.59 8.34 7.73
N VAL A 107 -20.77 7.96 9.00
CA VAL A 107 -22.09 7.70 9.59
C VAL A 107 -22.71 9.03 10.02
N ASP A 108 -23.87 9.35 9.46
CA ASP A 108 -24.45 10.71 9.52
C ASP A 108 -25.02 11.09 10.90
N THR A 109 -25.42 10.12 11.73
CA THR A 109 -26.17 10.41 12.95
C THR A 109 -25.58 9.74 14.20
N GLN A 110 -25.58 10.47 15.31
CA GLN A 110 -25.04 9.99 16.59
C GLN A 110 -25.72 8.69 17.08
N TRP A 111 -27.02 8.53 16.84
CA TRP A 111 -27.70 7.30 17.23
C TRP A 111 -27.24 6.08 16.42
N GLN A 112 -26.94 6.27 15.13
CA GLN A 112 -26.37 5.20 14.30
C GLN A 112 -24.95 4.84 14.78
N VAL A 113 -24.12 5.83 15.12
CA VAL A 113 -22.78 5.59 15.69
C VAL A 113 -22.89 4.75 16.96
N GLN A 114 -23.81 5.08 17.87
CA GLN A 114 -24.03 4.33 19.13
C GLN A 114 -24.53 2.91 18.87
N ALA A 115 -25.51 2.73 17.99
CA ALA A 115 -26.03 1.41 17.64
C ALA A 115 -24.97 0.53 16.97
N ARG A 116 -24.14 1.11 16.11
CA ARG A 116 -23.02 0.42 15.48
C ARG A 116 -21.94 0.06 16.50
N ALA A 117 -21.61 0.96 17.43
CA ALA A 117 -20.63 0.70 18.49
C ALA A 117 -21.01 -0.52 19.36
N ALA A 118 -22.30 -0.64 19.72
CA ALA A 118 -22.78 -1.81 20.47
C ALA A 118 -22.63 -3.12 19.68
N ARG A 119 -22.99 -3.12 18.39
CA ARG A 119 -22.81 -4.27 17.49
C ARG A 119 -21.34 -4.59 17.26
N PHE A 120 -20.51 -3.56 17.05
CA PHE A 120 -19.09 -3.67 16.88
C PHE A 120 -18.41 -4.38 18.05
N GLY A 121 -18.70 -3.98 19.28
CA GLY A 121 -18.14 -4.64 20.46
C GLY A 121 -18.54 -6.13 20.55
N GLN A 122 -19.79 -6.46 20.20
CA GLN A 122 -20.25 -7.86 20.16
C GLN A 122 -19.54 -8.68 19.09
N TYR A 123 -19.19 -8.07 17.95
CA TYR A 123 -18.50 -8.75 16.86
C TYR A 123 -17.00 -8.92 17.16
N VAL A 124 -16.34 -7.87 17.64
CA VAL A 124 -14.89 -7.81 17.80
C VAL A 124 -14.39 -8.59 19.02
N SER A 125 -15.13 -8.54 20.16
CA SER A 125 -14.66 -9.13 21.41
C SER A 125 -14.36 -10.64 21.33
N PRO A 126 -15.20 -11.48 20.71
CA PRO A 126 -14.89 -12.91 20.57
C PRO A 126 -13.67 -13.18 19.69
N ILE A 127 -13.45 -12.34 18.67
CA ILE A 127 -12.29 -12.48 17.75
C ILE A 127 -11.00 -12.11 18.50
N LEU A 128 -10.99 -11.02 19.24
CA LEU A 128 -9.82 -10.59 20.03
C LEU A 128 -9.50 -11.55 21.19
N ALA A 129 -10.50 -12.27 21.71
CA ALA A 129 -10.28 -13.25 22.76
C ALA A 129 -9.42 -14.45 22.31
N ASP A 130 -9.46 -14.80 21.01
CA ASP A 130 -8.65 -15.85 20.41
C ASP A 130 -8.36 -15.51 18.93
N PHE A 131 -7.56 -14.45 18.73
CA PHE A 131 -7.24 -13.95 17.39
C PHE A 131 -6.41 -14.95 16.58
N GLU A 132 -5.54 -15.71 17.24
CA GLU A 132 -4.69 -16.70 16.57
C GLU A 132 -5.52 -17.79 15.89
N SER A 133 -6.49 -18.36 16.61
CA SER A 133 -7.41 -19.37 16.02
C SER A 133 -8.29 -18.77 14.92
N TYR A 134 -8.76 -17.54 15.11
CA TYR A 134 -9.54 -16.82 14.10
C TYR A 134 -8.71 -16.61 12.82
N TRP A 135 -7.47 -16.12 12.95
CA TRP A 135 -6.60 -15.90 11.80
C TRP A 135 -6.20 -17.22 11.13
N ALA A 136 -5.88 -18.27 11.90
CA ALA A 136 -5.57 -19.58 11.34
C ALA A 136 -6.71 -20.12 10.45
N MET A 137 -7.96 -19.89 10.84
CA MET A 137 -9.13 -20.25 10.03
C MET A 137 -9.17 -19.45 8.72
N ARG A 138 -8.98 -18.12 8.78
CA ARG A 138 -9.00 -17.23 7.59
C ARG A 138 -7.82 -17.51 6.65
N ALA A 139 -6.62 -17.64 7.21
CA ALA A 139 -5.42 -18.01 6.44
C ALA A 139 -5.57 -19.37 5.77
N GLY A 140 -6.17 -20.35 6.45
CA GLY A 140 -6.47 -21.66 5.89
C GLY A 140 -7.47 -21.61 4.72
N GLU A 141 -8.49 -20.77 4.81
CA GLU A 141 -9.44 -20.49 3.71
C GLU A 141 -8.69 -19.93 2.49
N LEU A 142 -7.86 -18.89 2.70
CA LEU A 142 -7.07 -18.27 1.63
C LEU A 142 -6.07 -19.25 1.02
N GLN A 143 -5.32 -19.99 1.84
CA GLN A 143 -4.32 -20.94 1.37
C GLN A 143 -4.94 -22.07 0.56
N SER A 144 -6.08 -22.60 0.99
CA SER A 144 -6.79 -23.64 0.24
C SER A 144 -7.22 -23.19 -1.17
N ALA A 145 -7.63 -21.92 -1.29
CA ALA A 145 -7.94 -21.34 -2.60
C ALA A 145 -6.67 -21.14 -3.46
N TYR A 146 -5.57 -20.67 -2.85
CA TYR A 146 -4.29 -20.54 -3.56
C TYR A 146 -3.75 -21.90 -4.02
N ASP A 147 -3.82 -22.93 -3.19
CA ASP A 147 -3.41 -24.27 -3.57
C ASP A 147 -4.20 -24.77 -4.79
N HIS A 148 -5.50 -24.45 -4.86
CA HIS A 148 -6.31 -24.75 -6.03
C HIS A 148 -5.81 -24.00 -7.27
N PHE A 149 -5.70 -22.66 -7.21
CA PHE A 149 -5.32 -21.86 -8.38
C PHE A 149 -3.88 -22.11 -8.83
N ASP A 150 -2.93 -22.27 -7.90
CA ASP A 150 -1.51 -22.44 -8.23
C ASP A 150 -1.24 -23.80 -8.90
N ASN A 151 -1.97 -24.86 -8.52
CA ASN A 151 -1.85 -26.17 -9.11
C ASN A 151 -2.71 -26.38 -10.37
N LEU A 152 -3.52 -25.38 -10.76
CA LEU A 152 -4.41 -25.51 -11.90
C LEU A 152 -3.62 -25.35 -13.21
N ASP A 153 -3.53 -26.44 -13.99
CA ASP A 153 -3.00 -26.42 -15.36
C ASP A 153 -4.12 -26.03 -16.34
N MET A 154 -4.03 -24.81 -16.86
CA MET A 154 -4.99 -24.29 -17.84
C MET A 154 -4.59 -24.56 -19.29
N SER A 155 -3.41 -25.13 -19.57
CA SER A 155 -2.87 -25.28 -20.95
C SER A 155 -3.77 -26.10 -21.87
N GLY A 156 -4.41 -27.15 -21.33
CA GLY A 156 -5.33 -28.03 -22.06
C GLY A 156 -6.80 -27.61 -22.04
N MET A 157 -7.16 -26.52 -21.33
CA MET A 157 -8.55 -26.08 -21.17
C MET A 157 -9.08 -25.38 -22.42
N SER A 158 -10.35 -25.58 -22.69
CA SER A 158 -11.09 -24.79 -23.69
C SER A 158 -11.26 -23.34 -23.25
N LEU A 159 -11.62 -22.45 -24.19
CA LEU A 159 -11.94 -21.06 -23.91
C LEU A 159 -13.03 -20.92 -22.82
N ALA A 160 -14.06 -21.76 -22.85
CA ALA A 160 -15.15 -21.75 -21.88
C ALA A 160 -14.72 -22.17 -20.47
N GLU A 161 -13.80 -23.13 -20.37
CA GLU A 161 -13.23 -23.57 -19.08
C GLU A 161 -12.35 -22.47 -18.48
N VAL A 162 -11.43 -21.86 -19.24
CA VAL A 162 -10.61 -20.74 -18.77
C VAL A 162 -11.47 -19.55 -18.40
N TRP A 163 -12.53 -19.26 -19.16
CA TRP A 163 -13.52 -18.26 -18.80
C TRP A 163 -14.17 -18.53 -17.44
N THR A 164 -14.44 -19.80 -17.12
CA THR A 164 -14.98 -20.18 -15.81
C THR A 164 -13.96 -19.98 -14.71
N VAL A 165 -12.70 -20.37 -14.93
CA VAL A 165 -11.60 -20.09 -13.99
C VAL A 165 -11.46 -18.60 -13.70
N LEU A 166 -11.55 -17.74 -14.71
CA LEU A 166 -11.50 -16.28 -14.51
C LEU A 166 -12.63 -15.76 -13.62
N LYS A 167 -13.85 -16.28 -13.80
CA LYS A 167 -15.00 -15.91 -12.94
C LYS A 167 -14.76 -16.35 -11.48
N ASP A 168 -14.24 -17.55 -11.28
CA ASP A 168 -13.93 -18.08 -9.96
C ASP A 168 -12.78 -17.30 -9.29
N ALA A 169 -11.76 -16.88 -10.06
CA ALA A 169 -10.68 -16.04 -9.59
C ALA A 169 -11.17 -14.66 -9.12
N TYR A 170 -12.10 -14.01 -9.84
CA TYR A 170 -12.76 -12.78 -9.39
C TYR A 170 -13.60 -13.01 -8.13
N ALA A 171 -14.31 -14.12 -8.01
CA ALA A 171 -15.08 -14.43 -6.81
C ALA A 171 -14.17 -14.65 -5.60
N PHE A 172 -13.05 -15.34 -5.79
CA PHE A 172 -12.02 -15.49 -4.76
C PHE A 172 -11.40 -14.14 -4.37
N HIS A 173 -10.99 -13.31 -5.32
CA HIS A 173 -10.43 -11.98 -5.07
C HIS A 173 -11.36 -11.14 -4.18
N ARG A 174 -12.65 -11.10 -4.50
CA ARG A 174 -13.69 -10.44 -3.71
C ARG A 174 -13.77 -10.97 -2.28
N ARG A 175 -13.69 -12.30 -2.12
CA ARG A 175 -13.71 -12.94 -0.79
C ARG A 175 -12.47 -12.62 0.02
N ALA A 176 -11.30 -12.61 -0.60
CA ALA A 176 -10.04 -12.25 0.04
C ALA A 176 -10.07 -10.82 0.59
N TRP A 177 -10.59 -9.87 -0.20
CA TRP A 177 -10.71 -8.48 0.23
C TRP A 177 -11.73 -8.27 1.35
N PHE A 178 -12.79 -9.07 1.40
CA PHE A 178 -13.67 -9.06 2.57
C PHE A 178 -12.91 -9.48 3.85
N ILE A 179 -12.11 -10.54 3.78
CA ILE A 179 -11.28 -10.99 4.91
C ILE A 179 -10.26 -9.91 5.31
N HIS A 180 -9.64 -9.22 4.35
CA HIS A 180 -8.70 -8.13 4.59
C HIS A 180 -9.32 -7.07 5.51
N PHE A 181 -10.45 -6.51 5.14
CA PHE A 181 -11.07 -5.43 5.90
C PHE A 181 -11.71 -5.92 7.21
N GLU A 182 -12.25 -7.15 7.24
CA GLU A 182 -12.73 -7.76 8.49
C GLU A 182 -11.60 -7.82 9.54
N VAL A 183 -10.43 -8.33 9.16
CA VAL A 183 -9.23 -8.39 10.01
C VAL A 183 -8.74 -7.00 10.38
N MET A 184 -8.61 -6.11 9.39
CA MET A 184 -8.09 -4.76 9.58
C MET A 184 -8.94 -3.94 10.56
N TYR A 185 -10.27 -3.98 10.47
CA TYR A 185 -11.14 -3.27 11.40
C TYR A 185 -11.02 -3.78 12.84
N VAL A 186 -10.89 -5.09 13.03
CA VAL A 186 -10.68 -5.70 14.35
C VAL A 186 -9.34 -5.29 14.96
N LEU A 187 -8.26 -5.40 14.21
CA LEU A 187 -6.91 -5.06 14.67
C LEU A 187 -6.76 -3.56 14.94
N THR A 188 -7.30 -2.71 14.06
CA THR A 188 -7.30 -1.25 14.25
C THR A 188 -8.03 -0.86 15.52
N ALA A 189 -9.18 -1.48 15.80
CA ALA A 189 -9.94 -1.21 17.03
C ALA A 189 -9.14 -1.57 18.29
N ASN A 190 -8.46 -2.72 18.29
CA ASN A 190 -7.62 -3.15 19.41
C ASN A 190 -6.46 -2.15 19.65
N TYR A 191 -5.81 -1.74 18.59
CA TYR A 191 -4.73 -0.75 18.63
C TYR A 191 -5.21 0.60 19.17
N LEU A 192 -6.32 1.13 18.64
CA LEU A 192 -6.86 2.43 19.04
C LEU A 192 -7.39 2.42 20.49
N ALA A 193 -7.92 1.31 20.96
CA ALA A 193 -8.30 1.16 22.36
C ALA A 193 -7.06 1.27 23.28
N PHE A 194 -5.94 0.66 22.89
CA PHE A 194 -4.68 0.79 23.64
C PHE A 194 -4.07 2.19 23.53
N TYR A 195 -4.17 2.82 22.37
CA TYR A 195 -3.74 4.21 22.17
C TYR A 195 -4.51 5.15 23.10
N ALA A 196 -5.85 5.07 23.12
CA ALA A 196 -6.68 5.89 24.00
C ALA A 196 -6.40 5.63 25.48
N LEU A 197 -6.21 4.37 25.88
CA LEU A 197 -5.84 4.02 27.24
C LEU A 197 -4.47 4.63 27.62
N ALA A 198 -3.47 4.58 26.72
CA ALA A 198 -2.16 5.17 26.97
C ALA A 198 -2.27 6.66 27.30
N GLU A 199 -3.03 7.43 26.52
CA GLU A 199 -3.29 8.85 26.76
C GLU A 199 -4.01 9.07 28.10
N GLU A 200 -5.01 8.25 28.42
CA GLU A 200 -5.77 8.35 29.69
C GLU A 200 -4.90 8.15 30.94
N ILE A 201 -3.94 7.22 30.87
CA ILE A 201 -3.05 6.89 32.02
C ILE A 201 -1.75 7.71 32.03
N GLY A 202 -1.65 8.75 31.18
CA GLY A 202 -0.55 9.71 31.15
C GLY A 202 0.69 9.22 30.38
N LEU A 203 0.56 8.20 29.53
CA LEU A 203 1.54 7.83 28.52
C LEU A 203 1.21 8.55 27.20
N SER A 204 2.16 8.64 26.28
CA SER A 204 1.82 9.09 24.92
C SER A 204 1.27 7.94 24.08
N GLY A 205 0.11 8.13 23.46
CA GLY A 205 -0.47 7.16 22.54
C GLY A 205 0.49 6.78 21.40
N SER A 206 1.32 7.73 20.94
CA SER A 206 2.35 7.46 19.92
C SER A 206 3.42 6.46 20.36
N GLN A 207 3.56 6.16 21.67
CA GLN A 207 4.48 5.13 22.18
C GLN A 207 3.94 3.72 21.96
N VAL A 208 2.61 3.54 21.76
CA VAL A 208 1.99 2.21 21.62
C VAL A 208 2.62 1.44 20.47
N SER A 209 2.87 2.07 19.34
CA SER A 209 3.52 1.41 18.20
C SER A 209 4.91 0.86 18.54
N SER A 210 5.67 1.54 19.43
CA SER A 210 6.98 1.07 19.85
C SER A 210 6.91 -0.09 20.86
N PHE A 211 5.82 -0.20 21.63
CA PHE A 211 5.60 -1.37 22.50
C PHE A 211 5.27 -2.65 21.73
N LEU A 212 4.93 -2.53 20.45
CA LEU A 212 4.50 -3.63 19.58
C LEU A 212 5.50 -3.98 18.48
N SER A 213 6.67 -3.32 18.45
CA SER A 213 7.70 -3.53 17.43
C SER A 213 8.48 -4.84 17.59
N GLY A 214 9.29 -5.22 16.59
CA GLY A 214 10.20 -6.37 16.63
C GLY A 214 9.52 -7.73 16.45
N GLN A 215 8.31 -7.78 15.92
CA GLN A 215 7.62 -9.03 15.59
C GLN A 215 8.14 -9.60 14.27
N GLU A 216 8.10 -10.92 14.13
CA GLU A 216 8.43 -11.58 12.88
C GLU A 216 7.21 -11.61 11.97
N THR A 217 7.36 -11.04 10.78
CA THR A 217 6.32 -11.01 9.74
C THR A 217 6.76 -11.81 8.53
N PHE A 218 5.84 -12.10 7.62
CA PHE A 218 6.18 -12.71 6.33
C PHE A 218 7.21 -11.85 5.55
N TYR A 219 7.09 -10.54 5.64
CA TYR A 219 8.04 -9.63 4.99
C TYR A 219 9.42 -9.68 5.63
N SER A 220 9.52 -9.69 6.96
CA SER A 220 10.81 -9.81 7.64
C SER A 220 11.50 -11.15 7.35
N ARG A 221 10.74 -12.25 7.22
CA ARG A 221 11.26 -13.54 6.75
C ARG A 221 11.73 -13.49 5.30
N THR A 222 11.00 -12.77 4.43
CA THR A 222 11.42 -12.55 3.05
C THR A 222 12.75 -11.80 3.00
N ASP A 223 12.90 -10.72 3.77
CA ASP A 223 14.11 -9.91 3.83
C ASP A 223 15.32 -10.70 4.38
N GLU A 224 15.08 -11.54 5.38
CA GLU A 224 16.10 -12.44 5.93
C GLU A 224 16.60 -13.42 4.85
N GLU A 225 15.71 -14.00 4.06
CA GLU A 225 16.07 -14.89 2.97
C GLU A 225 16.80 -14.17 1.82
N LEU A 226 16.40 -12.94 1.49
CA LEU A 226 17.11 -12.10 0.51
C LEU A 226 18.52 -11.75 1.01
N TRP A 227 18.67 -11.41 2.29
CA TRP A 227 19.96 -11.19 2.92
C TRP A 227 20.83 -12.47 2.94
N ARG A 228 20.24 -13.64 3.23
CA ARG A 228 20.93 -14.94 3.14
C ARG A 228 21.43 -15.22 1.72
N LEU A 229 20.60 -14.94 0.70
CA LEU A 229 20.98 -15.08 -0.72
C LEU A 229 22.10 -14.13 -1.12
N ALA A 230 22.13 -12.91 -0.57
CA ALA A 230 23.24 -11.97 -0.75
C ALA A 230 24.54 -12.53 -0.14
N GLY A 231 24.49 -13.11 1.06
CA GLY A 231 25.63 -13.80 1.69
C GLY A 231 26.11 -15.00 0.87
N LEU A 232 25.18 -15.79 0.35
CA LEU A 232 25.47 -16.91 -0.54
C LEU A 232 26.13 -16.45 -1.84
N ALA A 233 25.70 -15.33 -2.41
CA ALA A 233 26.31 -14.75 -3.61
C ALA A 233 27.80 -14.42 -3.40
N LYS A 234 28.14 -13.80 -2.26
CA LYS A 234 29.55 -13.55 -1.88
C LYS A 234 30.34 -14.84 -1.75
N SER A 235 29.79 -15.85 -1.08
CA SER A 235 30.50 -17.13 -0.86
C SER A 235 30.74 -17.93 -2.15
N LEU A 236 29.85 -17.78 -3.14
CA LEU A 236 29.94 -18.45 -4.45
C LEU A 236 30.61 -17.59 -5.53
N GLY A 237 30.97 -16.34 -5.23
CA GLY A 237 31.66 -15.44 -6.15
C GLY A 237 30.77 -14.96 -7.31
N VAL A 238 29.45 -14.82 -7.09
CA VAL A 238 28.49 -14.36 -8.12
C VAL A 238 28.02 -12.92 -7.86
N GLU A 239 28.47 -12.26 -6.79
CA GLU A 239 28.03 -10.91 -6.37
C GLU A 239 28.22 -9.84 -7.46
N SER A 240 29.29 -9.92 -8.25
CA SER A 240 29.55 -8.95 -9.31
C SER A 240 28.47 -8.95 -10.40
N ALA A 241 27.87 -10.09 -10.68
CA ALA A 241 26.77 -10.20 -11.63
C ALA A 241 25.46 -9.60 -11.11
N LEU A 242 25.27 -9.57 -9.77
CA LEU A 242 24.13 -8.96 -9.11
C LEU A 242 24.26 -7.43 -8.96
N LEU A 243 25.48 -6.91 -8.89
CA LEU A 243 25.79 -5.49 -8.72
C LEU A 243 25.98 -4.73 -10.04
N SER A 244 26.02 -5.41 -11.18
CA SER A 244 26.33 -4.80 -12.47
C SER A 244 25.22 -5.03 -13.51
N GLY A 245 24.90 -3.99 -14.28
CA GLY A 245 24.01 -4.08 -15.43
C GLY A 245 22.51 -4.19 -15.09
N SER A 246 21.69 -4.40 -16.11
CA SER A 246 20.23 -4.53 -15.99
C SER A 246 19.83 -5.83 -15.29
N THR A 247 18.75 -5.79 -14.51
CA THR A 247 18.11 -6.97 -13.90
C THR A 247 17.57 -7.94 -14.96
N THR A 248 17.13 -7.44 -16.10
CA THR A 248 16.54 -8.24 -17.20
C THR A 248 17.47 -9.37 -17.68
N ASP A 249 18.78 -9.14 -17.72
CA ASP A 249 19.76 -10.16 -18.17
C ASP A 249 20.58 -10.76 -17.01
N MET A 250 20.22 -10.46 -15.79
CA MET A 250 20.97 -10.84 -14.58
C MET A 250 21.06 -12.37 -14.42
N ARG A 251 19.97 -13.09 -14.64
CA ARG A 251 19.97 -14.57 -14.58
C ARG A 251 20.95 -15.19 -15.57
N GLY A 252 21.01 -14.67 -16.81
CA GLY A 252 21.97 -15.11 -17.83
C GLY A 252 23.42 -14.85 -17.41
N ARG A 253 23.71 -13.66 -16.88
CA ARG A 253 25.04 -13.33 -16.37
C ARG A 253 25.47 -14.23 -15.20
N ILE A 254 24.57 -14.50 -14.26
CA ILE A 254 24.82 -15.41 -13.14
C ILE A 254 25.08 -16.83 -13.64
N ALA A 255 24.25 -17.34 -14.56
CA ALA A 255 24.37 -18.70 -15.12
C ALA A 255 25.72 -18.93 -15.83
N ALA A 256 26.34 -17.87 -16.36
CA ALA A 256 27.64 -17.95 -17.01
C ALA A 256 28.82 -18.07 -16.03
N LEU A 257 28.61 -17.87 -14.72
CA LEU A 257 29.66 -17.98 -13.70
C LEU A 257 29.82 -19.43 -13.20
N PRO A 258 31.02 -19.84 -12.72
CA PRO A 258 31.30 -21.23 -12.34
C PRO A 258 30.33 -21.81 -11.29
N GLN A 259 29.88 -20.98 -10.34
CA GLN A 259 28.94 -21.38 -9.29
C GLN A 259 27.53 -20.79 -9.48
N GLY A 260 27.26 -20.20 -10.65
CA GLY A 260 26.02 -19.51 -10.95
C GLY A 260 24.80 -20.42 -10.86
N SER A 261 24.89 -21.65 -11.37
CA SER A 261 23.78 -22.62 -11.30
C SER A 261 23.42 -23.00 -9.86
N ALA A 262 24.39 -23.12 -8.95
CA ALA A 262 24.13 -23.41 -7.55
C ALA A 262 23.42 -22.27 -6.84
N TRP A 263 23.81 -21.03 -7.12
CA TRP A 263 23.14 -19.85 -6.60
C TRP A 263 21.71 -19.75 -7.14
N LEU A 264 21.52 -19.91 -8.47
CA LEU A 264 20.21 -19.86 -9.13
C LEU A 264 19.25 -20.92 -8.56
N ALA A 265 19.72 -22.12 -8.25
CA ALA A 265 18.89 -23.15 -7.61
C ALA A 265 18.35 -22.68 -6.24
N SER A 266 19.19 -21.99 -5.44
CA SER A 266 18.75 -21.43 -4.16
C SER A 266 17.79 -20.24 -4.36
N PHE A 267 18.00 -19.45 -5.40
CA PHE A 267 17.10 -18.36 -5.77
C PHE A 267 15.74 -18.88 -6.28
N ASP A 268 15.72 -19.93 -7.08
CA ASP A 268 14.48 -20.57 -7.55
C ASP A 268 13.70 -21.20 -6.39
N GLN A 269 14.39 -21.78 -5.41
CA GLN A 269 13.77 -22.22 -4.16
C GLN A 269 13.15 -21.04 -3.37
N PHE A 270 13.83 -19.90 -3.30
CA PHE A 270 13.26 -18.69 -2.71
C PHE A 270 12.01 -18.25 -3.45
N LEU A 271 12.04 -18.16 -4.78
CA LEU A 271 10.88 -17.75 -5.58
C LEU A 271 9.69 -18.72 -5.44
N SER A 272 9.93 -20.01 -5.22
CA SER A 272 8.85 -20.97 -4.99
C SER A 272 8.06 -20.70 -3.70
N VAL A 273 8.69 -20.08 -2.70
CA VAL A 273 8.05 -19.75 -1.41
C VAL A 273 7.53 -18.33 -1.38
N TYR A 274 8.33 -17.35 -1.88
CA TYR A 274 8.09 -15.93 -1.71
C TYR A 274 7.71 -15.21 -3.00
N GLY A 275 7.76 -15.87 -4.15
CA GLY A 275 7.62 -15.26 -5.47
C GLY A 275 6.18 -15.00 -5.90
N GLN A 276 5.18 -15.61 -5.24
CA GLN A 276 3.76 -15.36 -5.52
C GLN A 276 3.29 -14.06 -4.89
N ARG A 277 3.86 -12.93 -5.36
CA ARG A 277 3.53 -11.58 -4.91
C ARG A 277 3.70 -10.57 -6.03
N VAL A 278 2.91 -9.52 -5.99
CA VAL A 278 2.95 -8.38 -6.92
C VAL A 278 3.36 -7.09 -6.18
N GLU A 279 3.85 -6.10 -6.93
CA GLU A 279 4.34 -4.83 -6.38
C GLU A 279 3.22 -3.84 -6.00
N GLU A 280 2.07 -3.90 -6.66
CA GLU A 280 0.94 -3.00 -6.39
C GLU A 280 -0.35 -3.77 -6.13
N THR A 281 -1.13 -3.25 -5.19
CA THR A 281 -2.42 -3.81 -4.77
C THR A 281 -3.47 -3.72 -5.90
N CYS A 282 -4.31 -4.74 -6.05
CA CYS A 282 -5.39 -4.80 -7.05
C CYS A 282 -4.94 -4.67 -8.52
N ARG A 283 -3.67 -4.60 -8.84
CA ARG A 283 -3.13 -4.46 -10.19
C ARG A 283 -2.92 -5.82 -10.83
N ILE A 284 -3.79 -6.20 -11.79
CA ILE A 284 -3.67 -7.48 -12.51
C ILE A 284 -2.70 -7.43 -13.69
N ASP A 285 -2.26 -6.26 -14.10
CA ASP A 285 -1.28 -6.05 -15.15
C ASP A 285 0.17 -6.13 -14.66
N ILE A 286 0.42 -6.04 -13.35
CA ILE A 286 1.75 -6.18 -12.74
C ILE A 286 2.13 -7.67 -12.62
N PRO A 287 3.31 -8.08 -13.13
CA PRO A 287 3.79 -9.45 -12.98
C PRO A 287 4.14 -9.79 -11.53
N SER A 288 3.95 -11.05 -11.14
CA SER A 288 4.50 -11.56 -9.88
C SER A 288 6.01 -11.73 -9.95
N TRP A 289 6.70 -11.83 -8.81
CA TRP A 289 8.14 -12.12 -8.77
C TRP A 289 8.51 -13.47 -9.41
N THR A 290 7.55 -14.40 -9.49
CA THR A 290 7.74 -15.64 -10.23
C THR A 290 7.80 -15.40 -11.75
N GLU A 291 7.02 -14.43 -12.26
CA GLU A 291 7.02 -14.03 -13.68
C GLU A 291 8.18 -13.07 -14.00
N ASP A 292 8.42 -12.09 -13.13
CA ASP A 292 9.54 -11.13 -13.23
C ASP A 292 10.27 -11.02 -11.88
N PRO A 293 11.41 -11.69 -11.71
CA PRO A 293 12.17 -11.68 -10.46
C PRO A 293 13.04 -10.43 -10.26
N SER A 294 12.97 -9.44 -11.13
CA SER A 294 13.81 -8.22 -11.07
C SER A 294 13.74 -7.51 -9.71
N PRO A 295 12.58 -7.34 -9.04
CA PRO A 295 12.53 -6.69 -7.73
C PRO A 295 13.29 -7.49 -6.65
N ALA A 296 13.16 -8.82 -6.64
CA ALA A 296 13.90 -9.67 -5.71
C ALA A 296 15.42 -9.60 -5.95
N LEU A 297 15.85 -9.60 -7.20
CA LEU A 297 17.27 -9.47 -7.58
C LEU A 297 17.84 -8.10 -7.20
N TYR A 298 17.05 -7.04 -7.38
CA TYR A 298 17.42 -5.70 -6.92
C TYR A 298 17.59 -5.67 -5.38
N SER A 299 16.67 -6.27 -4.64
CA SER A 299 16.73 -6.37 -3.17
C SER A 299 17.99 -7.08 -2.69
N ILE A 300 18.38 -8.17 -3.35
CA ILE A 300 19.64 -8.89 -3.06
C ILE A 300 20.85 -7.98 -3.33
N GLY A 301 20.84 -7.21 -4.42
CA GLY A 301 21.87 -6.23 -4.74
C GLY A 301 22.00 -5.14 -3.65
N ALA A 302 20.88 -4.65 -3.12
CA ALA A 302 20.85 -3.71 -2.02
C ALA A 302 21.48 -4.30 -0.75
N PHE A 303 21.17 -5.56 -0.40
CA PHE A 303 21.84 -6.24 0.74
C PHE A 303 23.33 -6.46 0.51
N LEU A 304 23.77 -6.69 -0.72
CA LEU A 304 25.21 -6.78 -1.05
C LEU A 304 25.94 -5.45 -0.84
N SER A 305 25.25 -4.33 -1.02
CA SER A 305 25.79 -2.97 -0.91
C SER A 305 25.85 -2.45 0.53
N LYS A 306 25.27 -3.18 1.51
CA LYS A 306 25.31 -2.78 2.92
C LYS A 306 26.75 -2.78 3.48
N PRO A 307 27.03 -1.93 4.50
CA PRO A 307 28.32 -1.89 5.17
C PRO A 307 28.77 -3.26 5.66
N ALA A 308 30.08 -3.50 5.60
CA ALA A 308 30.65 -4.70 6.16
C ALA A 308 30.32 -4.81 7.65
N GLY A 309 29.70 -5.93 8.06
CA GLY A 309 29.27 -6.15 9.45
C GLY A 309 27.78 -5.93 9.69
N PHE A 310 26.97 -5.59 8.70
CA PHE A 310 25.52 -5.65 8.84
C PHE A 310 25.08 -7.08 9.15
N ASP A 311 24.32 -7.24 10.23
CA ASP A 311 23.74 -8.50 10.67
C ASP A 311 22.24 -8.30 10.92
N PHE A 312 21.42 -8.97 10.12
CA PHE A 312 19.96 -8.88 10.17
C PHE A 312 19.40 -9.30 11.54
N HIS A 313 19.97 -10.39 12.10
CA HIS A 313 19.52 -10.89 13.41
C HIS A 313 19.92 -9.96 14.56
N ALA A 314 21.11 -9.35 14.48
CA ALA A 314 21.55 -8.37 15.49
C ALA A 314 20.68 -7.11 15.45
N ALA A 315 20.30 -6.62 14.26
CA ALA A 315 19.41 -5.48 14.11
C ALA A 315 18.02 -5.76 14.72
N ARG A 316 17.45 -6.92 14.43
CA ARG A 316 16.16 -7.35 15.01
C ARG A 316 16.24 -7.52 16.53
N ALA A 317 17.30 -8.15 17.05
CA ALA A 317 17.50 -8.29 18.48
C ALA A 317 17.60 -6.93 19.19
N ALA A 318 18.23 -5.94 18.55
CA ALA A 318 18.30 -4.57 19.08
C ALA A 318 16.91 -3.89 19.12
N ALA A 319 16.08 -4.08 18.08
CA ALA A 319 14.71 -3.57 18.06
C ALA A 319 13.83 -4.19 19.17
N ILE A 320 13.96 -5.50 19.41
CA ILE A 320 13.28 -6.20 20.50
C ILE A 320 13.74 -5.67 21.87
N ALA A 321 15.04 -5.50 22.08
CA ALA A 321 15.58 -4.98 23.32
C ALA A 321 15.11 -3.54 23.61
N GLU A 322 15.04 -2.69 22.59
CA GLU A 322 14.50 -1.32 22.70
C GLU A 322 13.02 -1.34 23.06
N ARG A 323 12.20 -2.19 22.40
CA ARG A 323 10.79 -2.39 22.75
C ARG A 323 10.64 -2.76 24.23
N ASP A 324 11.38 -3.78 24.67
CA ASP A 324 11.28 -4.29 26.05
C ASP A 324 11.68 -3.21 27.06
N ALA A 325 12.73 -2.43 26.76
CA ALA A 325 13.15 -1.31 27.60
C ALA A 325 12.07 -0.22 27.69
N GLN A 326 11.36 0.08 26.61
CA GLN A 326 10.27 1.05 26.59
C GLN A 326 9.05 0.54 27.35
N VAL A 327 8.67 -0.72 27.21
CA VAL A 327 7.59 -1.36 27.99
C VAL A 327 7.90 -1.30 29.48
N GLU A 328 9.13 -1.64 29.88
CA GLU A 328 9.54 -1.57 31.30
C GLU A 328 9.58 -0.12 31.83
N ALA A 329 9.94 0.85 30.99
CA ALA A 329 9.88 2.26 31.37
C ALA A 329 8.42 2.71 31.59
N ALA A 330 7.52 2.33 30.70
CA ALA A 330 6.08 2.60 30.83
C ALA A 330 5.50 1.96 32.10
N ARG A 331 5.80 0.68 32.37
CA ARG A 331 5.40 -0.03 33.59
C ARG A 331 5.83 0.66 34.87
N ARG A 332 7.03 1.27 34.89
CA ARG A 332 7.52 2.02 36.04
C ARG A 332 6.84 3.38 36.23
N SER A 333 6.31 3.97 35.19
CA SER A 333 5.63 5.28 35.25
C SER A 333 4.16 5.17 35.61
N VAL A 334 3.55 3.98 35.48
CA VAL A 334 2.14 3.71 35.76
C VAL A 334 2.03 2.83 37.01
N ASN A 335 0.97 2.99 37.81
CA ASN A 335 0.80 2.22 39.04
C ASN A 335 -0.68 1.84 39.30
N GLY A 336 -0.89 0.97 40.31
CA GLY A 336 -2.23 0.59 40.77
C GLY A 336 -3.08 -0.06 39.67
N ALA A 337 -4.34 0.37 39.58
CA ALA A 337 -5.30 -0.16 38.60
C ALA A 337 -4.89 0.13 37.15
N ASP A 338 -4.23 1.26 36.90
CA ASP A 338 -3.81 1.65 35.55
C ASP A 338 -2.68 0.76 35.04
N LEU A 339 -1.78 0.28 35.92
CA LEU A 339 -0.78 -0.71 35.53
C LEU A 339 -1.42 -2.05 35.12
N VAL A 340 -2.49 -2.46 35.79
CA VAL A 340 -3.24 -3.66 35.40
C VAL A 340 -3.86 -3.48 34.03
N ARG A 341 -4.57 -2.36 33.80
CA ARG A 341 -5.17 -2.02 32.51
C ARG A 341 -4.14 -1.95 31.38
N PHE A 342 -2.99 -1.33 31.66
CA PHE A 342 -1.88 -1.25 30.69
C PHE A 342 -1.38 -2.65 30.30
N ASN A 343 -1.14 -3.53 31.27
CA ASN A 343 -0.64 -4.88 30.99
C ASN A 343 -1.68 -5.74 30.25
N GLU A 344 -2.97 -5.60 30.54
CA GLU A 344 -4.06 -6.27 29.82
C GLU A 344 -4.14 -5.79 28.36
N ALA A 345 -4.10 -4.48 28.14
CA ALA A 345 -4.11 -3.90 26.80
C ALA A 345 -2.85 -4.27 25.99
N LEU A 346 -1.68 -4.26 26.63
CA LEU A 346 -0.42 -4.71 26.01
C LEU A 346 -0.50 -6.19 25.61
N ALA A 347 -0.98 -7.06 26.51
CA ALA A 347 -1.12 -8.49 26.21
C ALA A 347 -2.10 -8.74 25.06
N SER A 348 -3.26 -8.06 25.06
CA SER A 348 -4.22 -8.13 23.96
C SER A 348 -3.61 -7.69 22.63
N ASN A 349 -2.86 -6.58 22.63
CA ASN A 349 -2.24 -6.07 21.43
C ASN A 349 -1.01 -6.87 20.96
N LEU A 350 -0.31 -7.56 21.85
CA LEU A 350 0.73 -8.51 21.45
C LEU A 350 0.15 -9.77 20.80
N ALA A 351 -1.01 -10.24 21.27
CA ALA A 351 -1.72 -11.37 20.70
C ALA A 351 -2.40 -11.02 19.36
N ALA A 352 -3.05 -9.85 19.29
CA ALA A 352 -3.70 -9.30 18.11
C ALA A 352 -3.02 -7.99 17.68
N ASN A 353 -1.73 -8.09 17.33
CA ASN A 353 -0.86 -6.97 16.98
C ASN A 353 -1.22 -6.43 15.60
N PHE A 354 -1.59 -5.15 15.50
CA PHE A 354 -1.96 -4.54 14.23
C PHE A 354 -0.78 -4.60 13.23
N ALA A 355 0.40 -4.16 13.63
CA ALA A 355 1.56 -4.11 12.72
C ALA A 355 1.92 -5.50 12.17
N TRP A 356 2.01 -6.51 13.05
CA TRP A 356 2.39 -7.86 12.66
C TRP A 356 1.31 -8.57 11.83
N TRP A 357 0.08 -8.63 12.35
CA TRP A 357 -1.01 -9.30 11.62
C TRP A 357 -1.43 -8.55 10.37
N ASN A 358 -1.26 -7.22 10.34
CA ASN A 358 -1.48 -6.43 9.14
C ASN A 358 -0.49 -6.85 8.03
N GLU A 359 0.78 -7.03 8.34
CA GLU A 359 1.79 -7.50 7.40
C GLU A 359 1.52 -8.94 6.91
N GLU A 360 1.12 -9.85 7.81
CA GLU A 360 0.79 -11.24 7.45
C GLU A 360 -0.41 -11.31 6.49
N HIS A 361 -1.52 -10.62 6.78
CA HIS A 361 -2.68 -10.66 5.89
C HIS A 361 -2.48 -9.86 4.61
N ASN A 362 -1.72 -8.76 4.64
CA ASN A 362 -1.37 -8.00 3.45
C ASN A 362 -0.60 -8.87 2.45
N TYR A 363 0.36 -9.68 2.89
CA TYR A 363 1.02 -10.61 2.00
C TYR A 363 0.03 -11.56 1.32
N LEU A 364 -0.85 -12.18 2.11
CA LEU A 364 -1.80 -13.15 1.59
C LEU A 364 -2.89 -12.53 0.70
N ILE A 365 -3.21 -11.24 0.88
CA ILE A 365 -4.34 -10.62 0.19
C ILE A 365 -3.87 -9.52 -0.76
N ASP A 366 -3.24 -8.47 -0.26
CA ASP A 366 -2.85 -7.31 -1.06
C ASP A 366 -1.89 -7.68 -2.18
N ARG A 367 -0.95 -8.58 -1.88
CA ARG A 367 0.12 -8.96 -2.80
C ARG A 367 -0.17 -10.20 -3.62
N ARG A 368 -1.13 -11.00 -3.22
CA ARG A 368 -1.36 -12.31 -3.86
C ARG A 368 -2.75 -12.47 -4.49
N ALA A 369 -3.79 -11.83 -3.94
CA ALA A 369 -5.17 -12.11 -4.38
C ALA A 369 -5.45 -11.76 -5.84
N ALA A 370 -4.72 -10.82 -6.44
CA ALA A 370 -4.85 -10.46 -7.85
C ALA A 370 -4.20 -11.48 -8.82
N ILE A 371 -3.27 -12.32 -8.35
CA ILE A 371 -2.49 -13.25 -9.21
C ILE A 371 -3.38 -14.28 -9.91
N PRO A 372 -4.34 -14.97 -9.27
CA PRO A 372 -5.26 -15.86 -9.96
C PRO A 372 -6.05 -15.17 -11.08
N VAL A 373 -6.50 -13.93 -10.84
CA VAL A 373 -7.20 -13.13 -11.86
C VAL A 373 -6.27 -12.81 -13.03
N ARG A 374 -5.03 -12.37 -12.76
CA ARG A 374 -4.01 -12.11 -13.79
C ARG A 374 -3.74 -13.35 -14.64
N ARG A 375 -3.43 -14.49 -14.01
CA ARG A 375 -3.12 -15.75 -14.72
C ARG A 375 -4.26 -16.19 -15.62
N ALA A 376 -5.49 -16.21 -15.11
CA ALA A 376 -6.67 -16.57 -15.91
C ALA A 376 -6.95 -15.54 -17.03
N THR A 377 -6.71 -14.25 -16.79
CA THR A 377 -6.86 -13.19 -17.80
C THR A 377 -5.87 -13.37 -18.95
N LEU A 378 -4.60 -13.61 -18.66
CA LEU A 378 -3.56 -13.83 -19.67
C LEU A 378 -3.80 -15.13 -20.46
N GLU A 379 -4.23 -16.18 -19.79
CA GLU A 379 -4.52 -17.47 -20.43
C GLU A 379 -5.76 -17.37 -21.37
N LEU A 380 -6.79 -16.63 -20.93
CA LEU A 380 -7.92 -16.30 -21.79
C LEU A 380 -7.47 -15.44 -22.99
N GLY A 381 -6.65 -14.43 -22.73
CA GLY A 381 -6.07 -13.56 -23.75
C GLY A 381 -5.23 -14.30 -24.78
N ALA A 382 -4.45 -15.30 -24.37
CA ALA A 382 -3.68 -16.14 -25.30
C ALA A 382 -4.56 -16.90 -26.29
N ARG A 383 -5.71 -17.43 -25.84
CA ARG A 383 -6.69 -18.09 -26.72
C ARG A 383 -7.37 -17.10 -27.67
N LEU A 384 -7.73 -15.93 -27.15
CA LEU A 384 -8.36 -14.88 -27.96
C LEU A 384 -7.38 -14.29 -28.99
N ALA A 385 -6.10 -14.18 -28.64
CA ALA A 385 -5.06 -13.79 -29.59
C ALA A 385 -4.85 -14.84 -30.68
N ALA A 386 -4.87 -16.13 -30.32
CA ALA A 386 -4.76 -17.22 -31.28
C ALA A 386 -5.96 -17.27 -32.26
N SER A 387 -7.15 -16.81 -31.84
CA SER A 387 -8.33 -16.69 -32.72
C SER A 387 -8.42 -15.32 -33.46
N GLY A 388 -7.52 -14.38 -33.16
CA GLY A 388 -7.47 -13.06 -33.79
C GLY A 388 -8.43 -12.03 -33.22
N GLU A 389 -9.02 -12.29 -32.05
CA GLU A 389 -9.94 -11.37 -31.39
C GLU A 389 -9.21 -10.22 -30.69
N VAL A 390 -8.02 -10.46 -30.14
CA VAL A 390 -7.07 -9.47 -29.63
C VAL A 390 -5.72 -9.65 -30.33
N ALA A 391 -4.84 -8.66 -30.25
CA ALA A 391 -3.52 -8.76 -30.89
C ALA A 391 -2.48 -9.44 -29.99
N ASP A 392 -2.56 -9.20 -28.68
CA ASP A 392 -1.65 -9.70 -27.67
C ASP A 392 -2.43 -10.09 -26.40
N PRO A 393 -2.02 -11.14 -25.64
CA PRO A 393 -2.69 -11.50 -24.40
C PRO A 393 -2.83 -10.34 -23.41
N THR A 394 -1.87 -9.42 -23.36
CA THR A 394 -1.87 -8.25 -22.46
C THR A 394 -2.90 -7.18 -22.86
N ASP A 395 -3.46 -7.25 -24.06
CA ASP A 395 -4.56 -6.38 -24.49
C ASP A 395 -5.78 -6.51 -23.56
N MET A 396 -5.93 -7.68 -22.92
CA MET A 396 -6.98 -7.94 -21.94
C MET A 396 -6.98 -6.97 -20.74
N PHE A 397 -5.82 -6.43 -20.37
CA PHE A 397 -5.72 -5.46 -19.29
C PHE A 397 -6.38 -4.11 -19.62
N TYR A 398 -6.57 -3.82 -20.91
CA TYR A 398 -7.20 -2.61 -21.40
C TYR A 398 -8.69 -2.77 -21.74
N LEU A 399 -9.28 -3.92 -21.35
CA LEU A 399 -10.73 -4.15 -21.43
C LEU A 399 -11.37 -3.97 -20.04
N PHE A 400 -12.52 -3.32 -20.00
CA PHE A 400 -13.32 -3.31 -18.78
C PHE A 400 -13.98 -4.67 -18.55
N LYS A 401 -14.08 -5.07 -17.28
CA LYS A 401 -14.76 -6.33 -16.92
C LYS A 401 -16.16 -6.46 -17.51
N PRO A 402 -17.06 -5.42 -17.49
CA PRO A 402 -18.37 -5.54 -18.11
C PRO A 402 -18.33 -5.76 -19.63
N GLU A 403 -17.36 -5.18 -20.34
CA GLU A 403 -17.19 -5.41 -21.79
C GLU A 403 -16.79 -6.86 -22.05
N LEU A 404 -15.76 -7.33 -21.36
CA LEU A 404 -15.28 -8.70 -21.47
C LEU A 404 -16.41 -9.69 -21.16
N PHE A 405 -17.13 -9.47 -20.06
CA PHE A 405 -18.24 -10.32 -19.65
C PHE A 405 -19.40 -10.28 -20.64
N GLY A 406 -19.70 -9.11 -21.20
CA GLY A 406 -20.74 -8.94 -22.22
C GLY A 406 -20.42 -9.69 -23.51
N VAL A 407 -19.22 -9.52 -24.07
CA VAL A 407 -18.84 -10.17 -25.32
C VAL A 407 -18.67 -11.68 -25.16
N MET A 408 -18.11 -12.16 -24.05
CA MET A 408 -17.99 -13.58 -23.75
C MET A 408 -19.34 -14.27 -23.55
N ALA A 409 -20.33 -13.58 -22.98
CA ALA A 409 -21.67 -14.09 -22.81
C ALA A 409 -22.54 -13.97 -24.09
N GLY A 410 -22.05 -13.32 -25.14
CA GLY A 410 -22.83 -13.01 -26.34
C GLY A 410 -23.99 -12.06 -26.07
N ALA A 411 -23.95 -11.28 -24.99
CA ALA A 411 -24.98 -10.38 -24.51
C ALA A 411 -24.55 -8.90 -24.46
N GLY A 412 -23.28 -8.62 -24.83
CA GLY A 412 -22.74 -7.27 -24.84
C GLY A 412 -23.21 -6.41 -25.99
N SER A 413 -23.17 -5.09 -25.79
CA SER A 413 -23.41 -4.09 -26.87
C SER A 413 -22.20 -3.92 -27.80
N SER A 414 -21.02 -4.44 -27.41
CA SER A 414 -19.77 -4.30 -28.17
C SER A 414 -19.37 -5.63 -28.82
N SER A 415 -18.75 -5.54 -29.98
CA SER A 415 -18.08 -6.65 -30.67
C SER A 415 -16.58 -6.67 -30.32
N TRP A 416 -15.92 -7.81 -30.56
CA TRP A 416 -14.46 -7.91 -30.44
C TRP A 416 -13.73 -6.88 -31.32
N ALA A 417 -14.24 -6.59 -32.52
CA ALA A 417 -13.65 -5.61 -33.43
C ALA A 417 -13.67 -4.19 -32.83
N GLU A 418 -14.78 -3.79 -32.20
CA GLU A 418 -14.90 -2.50 -31.52
C GLU A 418 -13.99 -2.44 -30.28
N LEU A 419 -13.97 -3.47 -29.44
CA LEU A 419 -13.11 -3.54 -28.27
C LEU A 419 -11.64 -3.43 -28.66
N ARG A 420 -11.19 -4.22 -29.63
CA ARG A 420 -9.82 -4.18 -30.14
C ARG A 420 -9.44 -2.79 -30.68
N ALA A 421 -10.35 -2.09 -31.33
CA ALA A 421 -10.10 -0.75 -31.86
C ALA A 421 -9.85 0.30 -30.77
N MET A 422 -10.38 0.11 -29.56
CA MET A 422 -10.20 1.05 -28.43
C MET A 422 -8.93 0.82 -27.62
N ILE A 423 -8.31 -0.36 -27.69
CA ILE A 423 -7.14 -0.72 -26.86
C ILE A 423 -5.96 0.26 -27.03
N PRO A 424 -5.55 0.65 -28.25
CA PRO A 424 -4.43 1.60 -28.42
C PRO A 424 -4.70 2.96 -27.75
N ASP A 425 -5.90 3.48 -27.85
CA ASP A 425 -6.28 4.76 -27.24
C ASP A 425 -6.28 4.66 -25.71
N ARG A 426 -6.70 3.52 -25.15
CA ARG A 426 -6.66 3.27 -23.70
C ARG A 426 -5.23 3.12 -23.18
N ARG A 427 -4.34 2.48 -23.93
CA ARG A 427 -2.91 2.44 -23.60
C ARG A 427 -2.31 3.85 -23.58
N ALA A 428 -2.57 4.64 -24.61
CA ALA A 428 -2.10 6.01 -24.70
C ALA A 428 -2.66 6.89 -23.55
N TYR A 429 -3.94 6.69 -23.19
CA TYR A 429 -4.56 7.38 -22.06
C TYR A 429 -3.89 7.00 -20.72
N PHE A 430 -3.60 5.72 -20.50
CA PHE A 430 -2.91 5.26 -19.29
C PHE A 430 -1.52 5.89 -19.17
N GLU A 431 -0.70 5.81 -20.22
CA GLU A 431 0.65 6.39 -20.24
C GLU A 431 0.63 7.91 -20.01
N TYR A 432 -0.29 8.61 -20.65
CA TYR A 432 -0.47 10.06 -20.48
C TYR A 432 -0.70 10.43 -19.01
N TRP A 433 -1.53 9.67 -18.29
CA TRP A 433 -1.81 9.95 -16.88
C TRP A 433 -0.73 9.41 -15.94
N ARG A 434 -0.09 8.31 -16.28
CA ARG A 434 1.05 7.77 -15.52
C ARG A 434 2.18 8.81 -15.42
N GLU A 435 2.54 9.44 -16.52
CA GLU A 435 3.55 10.51 -16.54
C GLU A 435 3.14 11.74 -15.72
N ARG A 436 1.86 12.01 -15.59
CA ARG A 436 1.31 13.14 -14.81
C ARG A 436 1.08 12.83 -13.35
N GLY A 437 1.09 11.59 -12.97
CA GLY A 437 0.86 11.15 -11.60
C GLY A 437 1.61 12.00 -10.56
N PRO A 438 2.94 12.19 -10.67
CA PRO A 438 3.70 12.96 -9.68
C PRO A 438 3.24 14.41 -9.51
N SER A 439 2.62 15.01 -10.52
CA SER A 439 2.12 16.40 -10.47
C SER A 439 0.68 16.54 -9.94
N LEU A 440 -0.02 15.44 -9.71
CA LEU A 440 -1.39 15.49 -9.19
C LEU A 440 -1.43 15.96 -7.74
N PRO A 441 -2.44 16.76 -7.36
CA PRO A 441 -2.54 17.27 -5.99
C PRO A 441 -2.72 16.10 -4.98
N PRO A 442 -2.12 16.22 -3.77
CA PRO A 442 -2.27 15.19 -2.74
C PRO A 442 -3.69 15.06 -2.19
N MET A 443 -4.47 16.14 -2.24
CA MET A 443 -5.88 16.16 -1.87
C MET A 443 -6.73 16.96 -2.87
N LEU A 444 -7.99 16.56 -2.99
CA LEU A 444 -9.03 17.25 -3.74
C LEU A 444 -10.29 17.44 -2.87
N GLY A 445 -11.19 18.31 -3.31
CA GLY A 445 -12.43 18.64 -2.60
C GLY A 445 -12.23 19.53 -1.39
N THR A 446 -13.13 19.46 -0.43
CA THR A 446 -13.13 20.30 0.78
C THR A 446 -12.27 19.66 1.87
N ILE A 447 -11.25 20.37 2.33
CA ILE A 447 -10.36 19.88 3.39
C ILE A 447 -11.08 19.97 4.74
N PRO A 448 -11.27 18.84 5.46
CA PRO A 448 -11.95 18.84 6.74
C PRO A 448 -11.06 19.39 7.87
N GLU A 449 -11.68 19.80 8.97
CA GLU A 449 -10.93 20.14 10.19
C GLU A 449 -10.40 18.88 10.89
N VAL A 450 -11.19 17.82 10.89
CA VAL A 450 -10.88 16.52 11.51
C VAL A 450 -11.39 15.40 10.63
N VAL A 451 -10.63 14.33 10.55
CA VAL A 451 -11.03 13.06 9.95
C VAL A 451 -11.29 12.07 11.07
N PRO A 452 -12.50 11.50 11.21
CA PRO A 452 -12.83 10.58 12.30
C PRO A 452 -12.43 9.13 12.01
N ASP A 453 -12.11 8.78 10.75
CA ASP A 453 -11.79 7.43 10.35
C ASP A 453 -10.38 7.04 10.82
N PRO A 454 -10.26 6.00 11.67
CA PRO A 454 -8.97 5.61 12.23
C PRO A 454 -7.98 5.09 11.19
N ILE A 455 -8.45 4.47 10.12
CA ILE A 455 -7.59 3.99 9.03
C ILE A 455 -6.99 5.18 8.29
N MET A 456 -7.81 6.19 8.01
CA MET A 456 -7.34 7.41 7.36
C MET A 456 -6.30 8.16 8.20
N ILE A 457 -6.39 8.07 9.53
CA ILE A 457 -5.42 8.71 10.45
C ILE A 457 -4.13 7.86 10.54
N GLU A 458 -4.26 6.59 10.90
CA GLU A 458 -3.11 5.77 11.30
C GLU A 458 -2.36 5.15 10.11
N VAL A 459 -3.07 4.85 9.02
CA VAL A 459 -2.48 4.28 7.80
C VAL A 459 -2.15 5.39 6.79
N PHE A 460 -3.10 6.26 6.48
CA PHE A 460 -2.89 7.29 5.45
C PHE A 460 -2.27 8.59 5.99
N GLY A 461 -2.25 8.77 7.32
CA GLY A 461 -1.59 9.92 7.97
C GLY A 461 -2.38 11.22 7.93
N LEU A 462 -3.72 11.17 7.77
CA LEU A 462 -4.59 12.34 7.81
C LEU A 462 -4.72 12.90 9.23
N SER A 463 -3.57 13.18 9.84
CA SER A 463 -3.46 13.80 11.16
C SER A 463 -3.81 15.30 11.11
N GLY A 464 -4.01 15.91 12.28
CA GLY A 464 -4.21 17.35 12.38
C GLY A 464 -3.13 18.16 11.68
N ARG A 465 -1.84 17.78 11.81
CA ARG A 465 -0.70 18.44 11.14
C ARG A 465 -0.78 18.35 9.62
N PHE A 466 -1.12 17.18 9.09
CA PHE A 466 -1.32 17.01 7.65
C PHE A 466 -2.42 17.94 7.14
N LEU A 467 -3.57 17.95 7.82
CA LEU A 467 -4.71 18.79 7.45
C LEU A 467 -4.40 20.28 7.60
N GLU A 468 -3.65 20.70 8.64
CA GLU A 468 -3.15 22.06 8.81
C GLU A 468 -2.26 22.49 7.64
N THR A 469 -1.34 21.62 7.21
CA THR A 469 -0.48 21.88 6.04
C THR A 469 -1.33 22.06 4.79
N MET A 470 -2.31 21.20 4.57
CA MET A 470 -3.21 21.27 3.42
C MET A 470 -4.09 22.53 3.44
N ARG A 471 -4.51 23.01 4.62
CA ARG A 471 -5.25 24.27 4.75
C ARG A 471 -4.36 25.52 4.58
N GLY A 472 -3.03 25.37 4.70
CA GLY A 472 -2.10 26.51 4.68
C GLY A 472 -2.00 27.25 6.02
N ASP A 473 -2.41 26.60 7.12
CA ASP A 473 -2.41 27.17 8.48
C ASP A 473 -1.01 27.11 9.13
N THR A 474 0.02 26.71 8.40
CA THR A 474 1.39 26.63 8.91
C THR A 474 2.07 28.01 8.94
N PRO A 475 2.93 28.31 9.94
CA PRO A 475 3.59 29.62 10.11
C PRO A 475 4.41 30.12 8.91
N ALA A 476 4.73 29.24 7.96
CA ALA A 476 5.52 29.57 6.77
C ALA A 476 4.68 29.92 5.54
N GLY A 477 3.33 29.96 5.62
CA GLY A 477 2.47 30.28 4.48
C GLY A 477 2.56 29.26 3.32
N ALA A 478 3.14 28.09 3.57
CA ALA A 478 3.30 27.05 2.59
C ALA A 478 1.96 26.35 2.35
N SER A 479 1.36 26.66 1.24
CA SER A 479 0.11 26.07 0.79
C SER A 479 0.36 25.12 -0.38
N ALA A 480 -0.04 23.87 -0.25
CA ALA A 480 0.05 22.85 -1.29
C ALA A 480 -0.69 23.17 -2.62
N ALA A 481 -1.37 24.32 -2.70
CA ALA A 481 -2.12 24.76 -3.88
C ALA A 481 -1.37 25.70 -4.82
N ALA A 482 -0.14 26.11 -4.49
CA ALA A 482 0.62 27.00 -5.36
C ALA A 482 1.58 26.15 -6.20
N GLY A 483 1.33 26.03 -7.49
CA GLY A 483 2.29 25.44 -8.44
C GLY A 483 3.72 25.95 -8.26
N ASP A 484 4.63 25.71 -9.18
CA ASP A 484 6.10 25.93 -9.15
C ASP A 484 6.71 27.03 -8.26
N GLY A 485 5.91 27.91 -7.64
CA GLY A 485 6.36 28.97 -6.73
C GLY A 485 6.55 28.56 -5.26
N LEU A 486 6.10 27.38 -4.83
CA LEU A 486 6.12 26.98 -3.40
C LEU A 486 7.52 26.62 -2.90
N ALA A 487 8.32 25.98 -3.75
CA ALA A 487 9.62 25.42 -3.39
C ALA A 487 10.63 26.48 -2.87
N ALA A 488 10.49 27.73 -3.28
CA ALA A 488 11.48 28.79 -2.97
C ALA A 488 11.35 29.42 -1.58
N SER A 489 10.24 29.17 -0.83
CA SER A 489 9.98 29.84 0.45
C SER A 489 9.91 28.90 1.66
N VAL A 490 9.79 27.57 1.47
CA VAL A 490 9.64 26.62 2.56
C VAL A 490 11.01 26.07 2.94
N THR A 491 11.49 26.44 4.12
CA THR A 491 12.75 25.93 4.68
C THR A 491 12.55 24.80 5.69
N GLU A 492 11.34 24.64 6.23
CA GLU A 492 11.01 23.58 7.19
C GLU A 492 9.65 22.94 6.86
N ILE A 493 9.64 21.63 6.73
CA ILE A 493 8.46 20.79 6.50
C ILE A 493 8.19 20.02 7.80
N ARG A 494 6.92 19.83 8.15
CA ARG A 494 6.50 19.12 9.35
C ARG A 494 5.64 17.93 9.02
N GLY A 495 5.86 16.85 9.76
CA GLY A 495 5.10 15.60 9.65
C GLY A 495 4.97 14.87 10.99
N PHE A 496 4.58 13.61 10.94
CA PHE A 496 4.52 12.72 12.09
C PHE A 496 5.93 12.17 12.40
N PRO A 497 6.38 12.21 13.68
CA PRO A 497 7.67 11.66 14.11
C PRO A 497 7.63 10.14 14.16
N ALA A 498 7.96 9.48 13.06
CA ALA A 498 7.75 8.04 12.88
C ALA A 498 8.86 7.18 13.48
N ALA A 499 10.12 7.55 13.31
CA ALA A 499 11.26 6.87 13.93
C ALA A 499 12.32 7.86 14.38
N LYS A 500 12.87 7.66 15.59
CA LYS A 500 13.77 8.59 16.26
C LYS A 500 15.13 8.70 15.57
N GLY A 501 15.75 9.85 15.67
CA GLY A 501 17.11 10.14 15.21
C GLY A 501 17.17 11.47 14.49
N VAL A 502 18.38 11.95 14.26
CA VAL A 502 18.65 13.18 13.49
C VAL A 502 19.78 12.86 12.52
N VAL A 503 19.57 13.17 11.25
CA VAL A 503 20.59 12.99 10.21
C VAL A 503 20.55 14.13 9.20
N GLU A 504 21.70 14.47 8.64
CA GLU A 504 21.85 15.36 7.50
C GLU A 504 22.44 14.59 6.33
N GLY A 505 21.89 14.78 5.14
CA GLY A 505 22.34 14.07 3.95
C GLY A 505 21.77 14.66 2.67
N VAL A 506 22.11 14.00 1.57
CA VAL A 506 21.58 14.34 0.24
C VAL A 506 20.23 13.65 0.05
N ALA A 507 19.24 14.38 -0.41
CA ALA A 507 17.90 13.85 -0.69
C ALA A 507 17.86 13.18 -2.08
N ARG A 508 17.18 12.04 -2.13
CA ARG A 508 16.76 11.37 -3.36
C ARG A 508 15.24 11.32 -3.39
N VAL A 509 14.62 12.04 -4.31
CA VAL A 509 13.16 12.02 -4.50
C VAL A 509 12.82 10.90 -5.46
N ILE A 510 12.02 9.94 -4.99
CA ILE A 510 11.54 8.78 -5.76
C ILE A 510 10.02 8.79 -5.73
N THR A 511 9.38 8.73 -6.88
CA THR A 511 7.93 8.81 -7.02
C THR A 511 7.27 7.46 -7.29
N THR A 512 8.02 6.50 -7.81
CA THR A 512 7.54 5.14 -8.10
C THR A 512 8.55 4.09 -7.64
N VAL A 513 8.07 2.90 -7.31
CA VAL A 513 8.92 1.78 -6.86
C VAL A 513 9.90 1.33 -7.98
N GLY A 514 9.53 1.48 -9.23
CA GLY A 514 10.39 1.16 -10.37
C GLY A 514 11.69 1.96 -10.43
N ASP A 515 11.70 3.17 -9.82
CA ASP A 515 12.85 4.07 -9.78
C ASP A 515 13.74 3.85 -8.54
N LEU A 516 13.41 2.88 -7.69
CA LEU A 516 14.17 2.58 -6.46
C LEU A 516 15.66 2.29 -6.73
N HIS A 517 15.97 1.78 -7.90
CA HIS A 517 17.34 1.52 -8.35
C HIS A 517 18.21 2.78 -8.49
N LEU A 518 17.60 3.97 -8.47
CA LEU A 518 18.29 5.26 -8.51
C LEU A 518 18.76 5.74 -7.12
N VAL A 519 18.32 5.08 -6.04
CA VAL A 519 18.74 5.42 -4.68
C VAL A 519 20.15 4.95 -4.43
N GLU A 520 21.03 5.87 -4.02
CA GLU A 520 22.41 5.57 -3.69
C GLU A 520 22.60 5.36 -2.18
N PRO A 521 23.57 4.51 -1.78
CA PRO A 521 23.86 4.29 -0.36
C PRO A 521 24.21 5.59 0.38
N GLY A 522 23.56 5.83 1.51
CA GLY A 522 23.79 7.00 2.37
C GLY A 522 22.88 8.19 2.05
N GLU A 523 22.03 8.12 1.04
CA GLU A 523 21.06 9.16 0.72
C GLU A 523 19.85 9.15 1.68
N ILE A 524 19.09 10.23 1.65
CA ILE A 524 17.81 10.38 2.35
C ILE A 524 16.71 10.19 1.32
N LEU A 525 15.89 9.15 1.50
CA LEU A 525 14.74 8.88 0.65
C LEU A 525 13.62 9.87 0.92
N VAL A 526 13.10 10.53 -0.12
CA VAL A 526 11.91 11.38 -0.09
C VAL A 526 10.90 10.83 -1.10
N CYS A 527 9.70 10.45 -0.64
CA CYS A 527 8.71 9.80 -1.50
C CYS A 527 7.27 10.13 -1.10
N GLY A 528 6.30 9.76 -1.92
CA GLY A 528 4.88 9.92 -1.61
C GLY A 528 4.42 9.05 -0.44
N GLY A 529 4.94 7.85 -0.36
CA GLY A 529 4.71 6.84 0.68
C GLY A 529 5.48 5.58 0.33
N THR A 530 5.66 4.67 1.28
CA THR A 530 6.33 3.39 1.01
C THR A 530 5.42 2.22 1.31
N THR A 531 5.55 1.20 0.52
CA THR A 531 4.97 -0.13 0.71
C THR A 531 6.11 -1.14 0.88
N THR A 532 5.78 -2.40 1.06
CA THR A 532 6.76 -3.45 1.35
C THR A 532 7.83 -3.63 0.27
N GLU A 533 7.57 -3.22 -0.95
CA GLU A 533 8.51 -3.25 -2.08
C GLU A 533 9.64 -2.24 -1.94
N TRP A 534 9.45 -1.23 -1.10
CA TRP A 534 10.45 -0.22 -0.80
C TRP A 534 11.47 -0.67 0.26
N THR A 535 11.22 -1.81 0.94
CA THR A 535 12.09 -2.33 2.01
C THR A 535 13.57 -2.40 1.62
N PRO A 536 13.96 -2.78 0.39
CA PRO A 536 15.36 -2.80 0.00
C PRO A 536 16.07 -1.46 0.15
N ALA A 537 15.38 -0.34 -0.12
CA ALA A 537 15.95 0.99 0.06
C ALA A 537 16.31 1.28 1.52
N PHE A 538 15.51 0.80 2.48
CA PHE A 538 15.79 0.99 3.92
C PHE A 538 17.12 0.36 4.36
N GLY A 539 17.61 -0.55 3.56
CA GLY A 539 18.92 -1.14 3.74
C GLY A 539 20.09 -0.21 3.42
N ILE A 540 19.90 0.80 2.61
CA ILE A 540 20.97 1.66 2.07
C ILE A 540 20.78 3.15 2.41
N ILE A 541 19.56 3.61 2.73
CA ILE A 541 19.28 5.00 3.07
C ILE A 541 19.66 5.32 4.52
N THR A 542 19.82 6.61 4.82
CA THR A 542 20.11 7.11 6.18
C THR A 542 18.91 7.73 6.86
N ALA A 543 17.86 8.11 6.13
CA ALA A 543 16.56 8.53 6.64
C ALA A 543 15.48 8.35 5.59
N CYS A 544 14.21 8.34 6.04
CA CYS A 544 13.04 8.30 5.16
C CYS A 544 12.09 9.46 5.47
N VAL A 545 11.56 10.09 4.41
CA VAL A 545 10.56 11.17 4.47
C VAL A 545 9.43 10.83 3.52
N CYS A 546 8.17 10.81 4.02
CA CYS A 546 7.00 10.50 3.22
C CYS A 546 5.95 11.61 3.27
N ASP A 547 5.28 11.87 2.14
CA ASP A 547 4.16 12.81 2.09
C ASP A 547 2.93 12.27 2.83
N THR A 548 2.66 10.98 2.69
CA THR A 548 1.55 10.28 3.35
C THR A 548 2.07 9.35 4.45
N GLY A 549 1.15 8.87 5.26
CA GLY A 549 1.45 7.86 6.26
C GLY A 549 1.36 8.33 7.69
N GLY A 550 0.96 7.42 8.57
CA GLY A 550 0.87 7.59 10.03
C GLY A 550 1.83 6.66 10.77
N SER A 551 1.53 6.42 12.04
CA SER A 551 2.39 5.62 12.95
C SER A 551 2.51 4.14 12.57
N LEU A 552 1.54 3.64 11.81
CA LEU A 552 1.38 2.23 11.44
C LEU A 552 1.69 1.96 9.96
N THR A 553 2.21 2.95 9.23
CA THR A 553 2.62 2.75 7.84
C THR A 553 3.91 1.95 7.73
N HIS A 554 4.10 1.32 6.58
CA HIS A 554 5.31 0.58 6.25
C HIS A 554 6.59 1.41 6.51
N ALA A 555 6.66 2.68 6.04
CA ALA A 555 7.80 3.56 6.31
C ALA A 555 8.10 3.69 7.80
N ALA A 556 7.06 3.89 8.62
CA ALA A 556 7.20 4.06 10.06
C ALA A 556 7.67 2.76 10.76
N ILE A 557 7.10 1.62 10.37
CA ILE A 557 7.43 0.30 10.94
C ILE A 557 8.88 -0.06 10.58
N VAL A 558 9.20 -0.08 9.30
CA VAL A 558 10.53 -0.51 8.82
C VAL A 558 11.64 0.44 9.27
N SER A 559 11.39 1.76 9.30
CA SER A 559 12.40 2.70 9.83
C SER A 559 12.75 2.44 11.30
N ARG A 560 11.76 2.02 12.13
CA ARG A 560 12.04 1.62 13.53
C ARG A 560 12.87 0.35 13.60
N GLU A 561 12.57 -0.63 12.75
CA GLU A 561 13.29 -1.90 12.69
C GLU A 561 14.74 -1.72 12.21
N TYR A 562 14.96 -0.84 11.24
CA TYR A 562 16.30 -0.53 10.71
C TYR A 562 17.04 0.56 11.52
N GLY A 563 16.35 1.20 12.48
CA GLY A 563 16.95 2.23 13.34
C GLY A 563 17.30 3.53 12.60
N ILE A 564 16.60 3.86 11.51
CA ILE A 564 16.82 5.09 10.73
C ILE A 564 15.76 6.14 11.05
N PRO A 565 16.13 7.46 11.11
CA PRO A 565 15.18 8.53 11.31
C PRO A 565 14.09 8.54 10.25
N CYS A 566 12.83 8.78 10.66
CA CYS A 566 11.72 8.82 9.73
C CYS A 566 10.69 9.89 10.10
N VAL A 567 10.23 10.62 9.08
CA VAL A 567 9.13 11.59 9.16
C VAL A 567 8.12 11.26 8.07
N VAL A 568 6.87 10.97 8.46
CA VAL A 568 5.77 10.64 7.52
C VAL A 568 4.64 11.66 7.63
N GLY A 569 3.69 11.64 6.67
CA GLY A 569 2.54 12.55 6.70
C GLY A 569 2.94 14.03 6.54
N THR A 570 3.93 14.32 5.72
CA THR A 570 4.42 15.69 5.48
C THR A 570 3.56 16.46 4.50
N ALA A 571 2.73 15.80 3.73
CA ALA A 571 1.85 16.29 2.67
C ALA A 571 2.57 16.87 1.43
N ILE A 572 3.75 17.46 1.58
CA ILE A 572 4.39 18.29 0.54
C ILE A 572 5.89 18.04 0.34
N ALA A 573 6.50 17.08 1.03
CA ALA A 573 7.95 16.90 0.97
C ALA A 573 8.45 16.63 -0.46
N THR A 574 7.76 15.81 -1.24
CA THR A 574 8.12 15.53 -2.64
C THR A 574 7.98 16.74 -3.57
N GLN A 575 7.18 17.73 -3.20
CA GLN A 575 7.00 18.96 -3.98
C GLN A 575 8.07 20.00 -3.64
N VAL A 576 8.50 20.07 -2.38
CA VAL A 576 9.45 21.05 -1.85
C VAL A 576 10.89 20.61 -2.04
N VAL A 577 11.22 19.38 -1.66
CA VAL A 577 12.57 18.82 -1.76
C VAL A 577 12.84 18.31 -3.18
N LYS A 578 14.03 18.58 -3.68
CA LYS A 578 14.50 18.07 -4.97
C LYS A 578 15.64 17.07 -4.78
N THR A 579 15.77 16.15 -5.72
CA THR A 579 16.94 15.25 -5.76
C THR A 579 18.23 16.08 -5.81
N GLY A 580 19.16 15.79 -4.90
CA GLY A 580 20.41 16.51 -4.75
C GLY A 580 20.42 17.60 -3.67
N ASP A 581 19.25 17.99 -3.13
CA ASP A 581 19.19 18.95 -2.00
C ASP A 581 19.83 18.34 -0.76
N ARG A 582 20.48 19.17 0.04
CA ARG A 582 20.88 18.80 1.40
C ARG A 582 19.72 19.04 2.35
N VAL A 583 19.36 17.99 3.10
CA VAL A 583 18.27 18.08 4.06
C VAL A 583 18.71 17.55 5.43
N ARG A 584 18.08 18.10 6.48
CA ARG A 584 18.17 17.59 7.84
C ARG A 584 16.83 17.00 8.24
N VAL A 585 16.83 15.73 8.61
CA VAL A 585 15.66 14.99 9.09
C VAL A 585 15.77 14.81 10.59
N ASP A 586 14.80 15.33 11.35
CA ASP A 586 14.66 15.11 12.80
C ASP A 586 13.41 14.25 13.04
N GLY A 587 13.62 12.95 13.15
CA GLY A 587 12.56 11.98 13.39
C GLY A 587 11.98 12.01 14.82
N ARG A 588 12.54 12.81 15.75
CA ARG A 588 11.94 13.04 17.08
C ARG A 588 10.97 14.22 17.05
N ALA A 589 11.37 15.29 16.38
CA ALA A 589 10.56 16.49 16.24
C ALA A 589 9.50 16.36 15.15
N GLY A 590 9.68 15.41 14.21
CA GLY A 590 8.86 15.29 13.02
C GLY A 590 9.09 16.44 12.05
N THR A 591 10.36 16.88 11.86
CA THR A 591 10.70 17.99 10.99
C THR A 591 11.73 17.61 9.94
N VAL A 592 11.61 18.23 8.77
CA VAL A 592 12.57 18.14 7.67
C VAL A 592 12.94 19.55 7.26
N GLN A 593 14.24 19.87 7.28
CA GLN A 593 14.76 21.20 6.90
C GLN A 593 15.57 21.07 5.62
N VAL A 594 15.29 21.93 4.65
CA VAL A 594 16.12 22.08 3.45
C VAL A 594 17.27 23.02 3.81
N LEU A 595 18.49 22.50 3.71
CA LEU A 595 19.71 23.23 4.04
C LEU A 595 20.23 23.98 2.80
N ALA A 596 20.71 25.20 3.00
CA ALA A 596 21.22 26.04 1.92
C ALA A 596 22.56 25.52 1.35
#